data_3c7dcb358eaba1b32f832193544ee778
#
_entry.id   3c7dcb358eaba1b32f832193544ee778
#
_cell.length_a   1.000
_cell.length_b   1.000
_cell.length_c   1.000
_cell.angle_alpha   90.00
_cell.angle_beta   90.00
_cell.angle_gamma   90.00
#
_symmetry.space_group_name_H-M   'P 1'
#
loop_
_entity.id
_entity.type
_entity.pdbx_description
1 polymer ?
#
loop_
_entity_poly.entity_id
_entity_poly.type
_entity_poly.pdbx_seq_one_letter_code
_entity_poly.pdbx_strand_id
1 'polypeptide(L)'
;MDARTFYGLEPTGDPLRWRLPVVKSLCSGFGALFGGAGLGAAIEVLEQVTGRPLVWATAQYLEFARPPSIVELEVAEVVRGHVSSQARVLARVDGQEIFTVLAALGKRSLPWSGEWAVHPDVAPPGECPPRPLAPHMTGTIGERLETRLADARAFEDLDGVEGDGRSALWVRLPPELDATAAALAILGYYVPFGIGQALGRRVASNSLDNTLRMVRIHPTEWVLADIRVQAVADGFGHGVVHLWGDDATLLATGSQSTVTKESRNDPGPGPTSISAQDDPR
;
A
#
# COMPACT_ATOMS: atom_id res chain seq x y z
N MET A 1 13.19 8.54 -13.59
CA MET A 1 12.02 8.20 -14.46
C MET A 1 10.80 8.73 -13.74
N ASP A 2 9.82 9.28 -14.44
CA ASP A 2 8.61 9.73 -13.79
C ASP A 2 7.66 8.56 -13.46
N ALA A 3 6.69 8.79 -12.57
CA ALA A 3 5.74 7.75 -12.16
C ALA A 3 4.92 7.23 -13.35
N ARG A 4 4.59 8.06 -14.32
CA ARG A 4 3.90 7.66 -15.54
C ARG A 4 4.64 6.56 -16.29
N THR A 5 5.94 6.71 -16.47
CA THR A 5 6.78 5.70 -17.14
C THR A 5 6.92 4.44 -16.30
N PHE A 6 7.05 4.59 -14.96
CA PHE A 6 7.13 3.45 -14.05
C PHE A 6 5.90 2.55 -14.12
N TYR A 7 4.70 3.13 -14.19
CA TYR A 7 3.43 2.39 -14.32
C TYR A 7 3.15 1.94 -15.76
N GLY A 8 3.86 2.47 -16.75
CA GLY A 8 3.55 2.23 -18.17
C GLY A 8 2.21 2.85 -18.60
N LEU A 9 1.86 4.01 -18.01
CA LEU A 9 0.62 4.71 -18.33
C LEU A 9 0.63 5.27 -19.75
N GLU A 10 -0.39 4.93 -20.50
CA GLU A 10 -0.57 5.36 -21.90
C GLU A 10 -1.72 6.36 -22.01
N PRO A 11 -1.47 7.58 -22.53
CA PRO A 11 -2.54 8.51 -22.83
C PRO A 11 -3.36 7.99 -24.02
N THR A 12 -4.63 8.36 -24.04
CA THR A 12 -5.49 8.16 -25.21
C THR A 12 -5.68 9.46 -25.98
N GLY A 13 -6.49 9.46 -27.04
CA GLY A 13 -6.88 10.71 -27.72
C GLY A 13 -7.78 11.63 -26.88
N ASP A 14 -8.36 11.10 -25.81
CA ASP A 14 -9.15 11.84 -24.80
C ASP A 14 -8.26 12.13 -23.57
N PRO A 15 -8.03 13.38 -23.18
CA PRO A 15 -7.19 13.74 -22.04
C PRO A 15 -7.73 13.21 -20.71
N LEU A 16 -9.02 12.85 -20.62
CA LEU A 16 -9.64 12.28 -19.43
C LEU A 16 -9.60 10.74 -19.40
N ARG A 17 -9.04 10.11 -20.42
CA ARG A 17 -8.96 8.65 -20.54
C ARG A 17 -7.53 8.19 -20.70
N TRP A 18 -7.14 7.22 -19.88
CA TRP A 18 -5.80 6.65 -19.85
C TRP A 18 -5.88 5.12 -19.83
N ARG A 19 -4.78 4.48 -20.18
CA ARG A 19 -4.63 3.04 -20.14
C ARG A 19 -3.48 2.65 -19.21
N LEU A 20 -3.73 1.65 -18.40
CA LEU A 20 -2.73 1.03 -17.55
C LEU A 20 -2.60 -0.46 -17.97
N PRO A 21 -1.58 -0.83 -18.77
CA PRO A 21 -1.30 -2.21 -19.05
C PRO A 21 -0.95 -2.99 -17.76
N VAL A 22 -1.66 -4.07 -17.48
CA VAL A 22 -1.36 -4.91 -16.33
C VAL A 22 -0.24 -5.87 -16.69
N VAL A 23 0.94 -5.59 -16.14
CA VAL A 23 2.16 -6.38 -16.34
C VAL A 23 2.59 -7.01 -15.01
N LYS A 24 3.32 -8.13 -15.08
CA LYS A 24 3.74 -8.87 -13.88
C LYS A 24 4.47 -7.99 -12.86
N SER A 25 5.30 -7.06 -13.31
CA SER A 25 6.07 -6.14 -12.45
C SER A 25 5.23 -5.12 -11.68
N LEU A 26 3.94 -4.98 -11.99
CA LEU A 26 2.97 -4.20 -11.23
C LEU A 26 2.01 -5.07 -10.41
N CYS A 27 2.14 -6.40 -10.48
CA CYS A 27 1.28 -7.34 -9.78
C CYS A 27 1.84 -7.72 -8.41
N SER A 28 0.94 -8.15 -7.53
CA SER A 28 1.30 -8.84 -6.29
C SER A 28 1.70 -10.29 -6.57
N GLY A 29 2.24 -10.99 -5.57
CA GLY A 29 2.53 -12.43 -5.64
C GLY A 29 1.29 -13.31 -5.90
N PHE A 30 0.07 -12.77 -5.80
CA PHE A 30 -1.18 -13.46 -6.16
C PHE A 30 -1.53 -13.32 -7.64
N GLY A 31 -0.67 -12.70 -8.45
CA GLY A 31 -0.82 -12.60 -9.92
C GLY A 31 -1.92 -11.64 -10.37
N ALA A 32 -2.24 -10.63 -9.57
CA ALA A 32 -3.16 -9.54 -9.93
C ALA A 32 -2.49 -8.19 -9.67
N LEU A 33 -2.95 -7.15 -10.35
CA LEU A 33 -2.50 -5.79 -10.15
C LEU A 33 -2.44 -5.47 -8.64
N PHE A 34 -1.29 -5.01 -8.17
CA PHE A 34 -1.12 -4.63 -6.79
C PHE A 34 -1.96 -3.37 -6.49
N GLY A 35 -2.79 -3.41 -5.45
CA GLY A 35 -3.74 -2.33 -5.19
C GLY A 35 -3.06 -0.97 -5.01
N GLY A 36 -1.90 -0.93 -4.34
CA GLY A 36 -1.10 0.29 -4.23
C GLY A 36 -0.58 0.81 -5.58
N ALA A 37 -0.29 -0.09 -6.54
CA ALA A 37 0.08 0.32 -7.89
C ALA A 37 -1.13 0.85 -8.67
N GLY A 38 -2.30 0.25 -8.51
CA GLY A 38 -3.56 0.76 -9.09
C GLY A 38 -3.91 2.16 -8.57
N LEU A 39 -3.83 2.37 -7.25
CA LEU A 39 -4.04 3.68 -6.64
C LEU A 39 -2.98 4.70 -7.10
N GLY A 40 -1.70 4.31 -7.14
CA GLY A 40 -0.62 5.17 -7.59
C GLY A 40 -0.78 5.60 -9.06
N ALA A 41 -1.14 4.69 -9.94
CA ALA A 41 -1.45 5.00 -11.33
C ALA A 41 -2.62 5.98 -11.47
N ALA A 42 -3.68 5.79 -10.69
CA ALA A 42 -4.82 6.72 -10.67
C ALA A 42 -4.43 8.11 -10.14
N ILE A 43 -3.58 8.18 -9.10
CA ILE A 43 -3.05 9.45 -8.56
C ILE A 43 -2.23 10.18 -9.62
N GLU A 44 -1.33 9.49 -10.31
CA GLU A 44 -0.53 10.09 -11.38
C GLU A 44 -1.41 10.70 -12.46
N VAL A 45 -2.43 9.98 -12.92
CA VAL A 45 -3.37 10.48 -13.92
C VAL A 45 -4.17 11.67 -13.40
N LEU A 46 -4.62 11.64 -12.15
CA LEU A 46 -5.34 12.75 -11.52
C LEU A 46 -4.50 14.03 -11.44
N GLU A 47 -3.22 13.91 -11.04
CA GLU A 47 -2.30 15.05 -10.99
C GLU A 47 -2.03 15.61 -12.39
N GLN A 48 -1.87 14.75 -13.40
CA GLN A 48 -1.70 15.16 -14.81
C GLN A 48 -2.93 15.90 -15.35
N VAL A 49 -4.13 15.38 -15.12
CA VAL A 49 -5.37 15.95 -15.64
C VAL A 49 -5.73 17.27 -14.94
N THR A 50 -5.58 17.34 -13.64
CA THR A 50 -5.98 18.53 -12.88
C THR A 50 -4.91 19.61 -12.84
N GLY A 51 -3.63 19.25 -13.05
CA GLY A 51 -2.46 20.10 -12.86
C GLY A 51 -2.24 20.50 -11.39
N ARG A 52 -2.73 19.70 -10.45
CA ARG A 52 -2.69 19.99 -9.00
C ARG A 52 -2.12 18.82 -8.22
N PRO A 53 -1.32 19.07 -7.16
CA PRO A 53 -0.79 18.00 -6.33
C PRO A 53 -1.90 17.33 -5.50
N LEU A 54 -1.71 16.04 -5.20
CA LEU A 54 -2.62 15.28 -4.36
C LEU A 54 -2.67 15.84 -2.93
N VAL A 55 -3.87 15.93 -2.37
CA VAL A 55 -4.12 16.13 -0.94
C VAL A 55 -4.47 14.80 -0.28
N TRP A 56 -5.45 14.08 -0.84
CA TRP A 56 -5.78 12.72 -0.44
C TRP A 56 -6.44 11.96 -1.59
N ALA A 57 -6.31 10.65 -1.56
CA ALA A 57 -7.05 9.75 -2.41
C ALA A 57 -7.46 8.50 -1.64
N THR A 58 -8.62 7.93 -1.98
CA THR A 58 -9.06 6.63 -1.49
C THR A 58 -9.51 5.78 -2.66
N ALA A 59 -9.02 4.53 -2.69
CA ALA A 59 -9.48 3.51 -3.62
C ALA A 59 -10.46 2.58 -2.93
N GLN A 60 -11.51 2.18 -3.63
CA GLN A 60 -12.34 1.03 -3.32
C GLN A 60 -12.04 -0.05 -4.35
N TYR A 61 -11.66 -1.24 -3.90
CA TYR A 61 -11.31 -2.37 -4.77
C TYR A 61 -12.51 -3.30 -4.90
N LEU A 62 -12.89 -3.60 -6.14
CA LEU A 62 -14.09 -4.37 -6.48
C LEU A 62 -13.77 -5.73 -7.07
N GLU A 63 -12.74 -5.78 -7.96
CA GLU A 63 -12.35 -7.00 -8.66
C GLU A 63 -10.85 -6.99 -9.00
N PHE A 64 -10.31 -8.12 -9.40
CA PHE A 64 -8.90 -8.30 -9.72
C PHE A 64 -8.62 -8.07 -11.21
N ALA A 65 -7.72 -7.16 -11.54
CA ALA A 65 -7.13 -7.07 -12.87
C ALA A 65 -5.91 -8.01 -12.96
N ARG A 66 -5.91 -8.93 -13.92
CA ARG A 66 -4.84 -9.91 -14.12
C ARG A 66 -4.16 -9.73 -15.48
N PRO A 67 -2.83 -10.00 -15.58
CA PRO A 67 -2.17 -10.01 -16.88
C PRO A 67 -2.70 -11.14 -17.77
N PRO A 68 -2.77 -10.95 -19.10
CA PRO A 68 -2.62 -9.67 -19.79
C PRO A 68 -3.98 -8.96 -19.85
N SER A 69 -4.12 -7.82 -19.20
CA SER A 69 -5.30 -6.96 -19.33
C SER A 69 -4.86 -5.49 -19.37
N ILE A 70 -5.77 -4.64 -19.81
CA ILE A 70 -5.58 -3.19 -19.80
C ILE A 70 -6.66 -2.59 -18.92
N VAL A 71 -6.26 -1.89 -17.87
CA VAL A 71 -7.18 -1.11 -17.06
C VAL A 71 -7.38 0.26 -17.72
N GLU A 72 -8.62 0.53 -18.13
CA GLU A 72 -9.03 1.83 -18.62
C GLU A 72 -9.36 2.73 -17.43
N LEU A 73 -8.66 3.86 -17.34
CA LEU A 73 -8.84 4.87 -16.29
C LEU A 73 -9.62 6.05 -16.88
N GLU A 74 -10.82 6.29 -16.39
CA GLU A 74 -11.67 7.42 -16.77
C GLU A 74 -11.71 8.43 -15.63
N VAL A 75 -11.23 9.64 -15.89
CA VAL A 75 -11.14 10.73 -14.91
C VAL A 75 -12.35 11.65 -15.04
N ALA A 76 -12.91 12.03 -13.88
CA ALA A 76 -13.88 13.12 -13.80
C ALA A 76 -13.43 14.13 -12.74
N GLU A 77 -13.02 15.34 -13.16
CA GLU A 77 -12.85 16.47 -12.26
C GLU A 77 -14.25 17.07 -12.00
N VAL A 78 -14.87 16.64 -10.90
CA VAL A 78 -16.28 16.96 -10.57
C VAL A 78 -16.44 18.39 -10.13
N VAL A 79 -15.45 18.90 -9.37
CA VAL A 79 -15.42 20.31 -8.91
C VAL A 79 -14.03 20.86 -9.10
N ARG A 80 -13.92 21.97 -9.81
CA ARG A 80 -12.69 22.77 -9.93
C ARG A 80 -12.87 24.07 -9.16
N GLY A 81 -12.47 24.06 -7.89
CA GLY A 81 -12.47 25.25 -7.05
C GLY A 81 -11.23 26.13 -7.26
N HIS A 82 -11.16 27.25 -6.56
CA HIS A 82 -10.04 28.18 -6.65
C HIS A 82 -8.71 27.56 -6.18
N VAL A 83 -8.71 26.85 -5.05
CA VAL A 83 -7.49 26.26 -4.43
C VAL A 83 -7.47 24.73 -4.48
N SER A 84 -8.59 24.06 -4.71
CA SER A 84 -8.68 22.61 -4.72
C SER A 84 -9.64 22.10 -5.78
N SER A 85 -9.40 20.87 -6.24
CA SER A 85 -10.28 20.10 -7.11
C SER A 85 -10.77 18.87 -6.36
N GLN A 86 -12.02 18.45 -6.62
CA GLN A 86 -12.55 17.16 -6.24
C GLN A 86 -12.69 16.34 -7.52
N ALA A 87 -12.06 15.18 -7.54
CA ALA A 87 -12.01 14.34 -8.73
C ALA A 87 -12.21 12.87 -8.38
N ARG A 88 -12.53 12.08 -9.39
CA ARG A 88 -12.64 10.63 -9.28
C ARG A 88 -12.05 9.94 -10.51
N VAL A 89 -11.65 8.69 -10.33
CA VAL A 89 -11.27 7.78 -11.40
C VAL A 89 -12.15 6.53 -11.32
N LEU A 90 -12.71 6.13 -12.45
CA LEU A 90 -13.30 4.82 -12.64
C LEU A 90 -12.31 3.97 -13.44
N ALA A 91 -11.96 2.82 -12.89
CA ALA A 91 -11.02 1.89 -13.50
C ALA A 91 -11.77 0.63 -13.96
N ARG A 92 -11.67 0.28 -15.25
CA ARG A 92 -12.40 -0.83 -15.86
C ARG A 92 -11.47 -1.73 -16.68
N VAL A 93 -11.82 -3.01 -16.73
CA VAL A 93 -11.28 -3.98 -17.70
C VAL A 93 -12.48 -4.55 -18.46
N ASP A 94 -12.49 -4.42 -19.77
CA ASP A 94 -13.57 -4.92 -20.64
C ASP A 94 -14.98 -4.50 -20.17
N GLY A 95 -15.08 -3.24 -19.67
CA GLY A 95 -16.33 -2.65 -19.17
C GLY A 95 -16.67 -2.99 -17.71
N GLN A 96 -16.02 -3.99 -17.09
CA GLN A 96 -16.20 -4.33 -15.69
C GLN A 96 -15.38 -3.39 -14.79
N GLU A 97 -16.00 -2.86 -13.72
CA GLU A 97 -15.31 -2.03 -12.76
C GLU A 97 -14.37 -2.88 -11.89
N ILE A 98 -13.10 -2.44 -11.82
CA ILE A 98 -12.04 -3.09 -11.06
C ILE A 98 -11.79 -2.34 -9.76
N PHE A 99 -11.70 -1.01 -9.84
CA PHE A 99 -11.62 -0.15 -8.67
C PHE A 99 -12.10 1.26 -9.00
N THR A 100 -12.46 1.99 -7.96
CA THR A 100 -12.84 3.40 -8.03
C THR A 100 -11.94 4.20 -7.11
N VAL A 101 -11.51 5.40 -7.54
CA VAL A 101 -10.73 6.33 -6.70
C VAL A 101 -11.48 7.64 -6.55
N LEU A 102 -11.59 8.13 -5.32
CA LEU A 102 -12.01 9.48 -4.99
C LEU A 102 -10.78 10.26 -4.50
N ALA A 103 -10.66 11.53 -4.90
CA ALA A 103 -9.52 12.35 -4.55
C ALA A 103 -9.84 13.82 -4.38
N ALA A 104 -9.09 14.48 -3.49
CA ALA A 104 -8.95 15.94 -3.47
C ALA A 104 -7.50 16.29 -3.85
N LEU A 105 -7.37 17.29 -4.73
CA LEU A 105 -6.10 17.79 -5.22
C LEU A 105 -6.06 19.32 -5.01
N GLY A 106 -4.88 19.85 -4.74
CA GLY A 106 -4.74 21.29 -4.56
C GLY A 106 -3.57 21.64 -3.65
N LYS A 107 -3.35 22.96 -3.54
CA LYS A 107 -2.35 23.52 -2.64
C LYS A 107 -2.83 24.87 -2.14
N ARG A 108 -2.64 25.11 -0.85
CA ARG A 108 -2.91 26.40 -0.22
C ARG A 108 -1.75 26.80 0.69
N SER A 109 -1.27 28.02 0.52
CA SER A 109 -0.26 28.57 1.42
C SER A 109 -0.93 29.21 2.64
N LEU A 110 -0.49 28.82 3.83
CA LEU A 110 -0.88 29.40 5.11
C LEU A 110 0.37 29.70 5.94
N PRO A 111 0.33 30.70 6.86
CA PRO A 111 1.50 31.09 7.65
C PRO A 111 1.82 30.13 8.80
N TRP A 112 1.02 29.08 9.00
CA TRP A 112 1.22 28.08 10.05
C TRP A 112 1.26 26.67 9.45
N SER A 113 2.08 25.82 10.04
CA SER A 113 2.15 24.38 9.81
C SER A 113 2.56 23.69 11.11
N GLY A 114 2.26 22.39 11.25
CA GLY A 114 2.65 21.60 12.41
C GLY A 114 2.54 20.11 12.12
N GLU A 115 3.31 19.31 12.84
CA GLU A 115 3.35 17.86 12.78
C GLU A 115 3.28 17.32 14.19
N TRP A 116 2.35 16.41 14.44
CA TRP A 116 2.10 15.84 15.77
C TRP A 116 2.21 14.31 15.78
N ALA A 117 2.44 13.68 14.62
CA ALA A 117 2.78 12.28 14.58
C ALA A 117 4.19 12.05 15.14
N VAL A 118 4.42 10.92 15.76
CA VAL A 118 5.68 10.57 16.38
C VAL A 118 6.33 9.45 15.58
N HIS A 119 7.55 9.71 15.07
CA HIS A 119 8.36 8.70 14.40
C HIS A 119 8.69 7.57 15.37
N PRO A 120 8.53 6.28 15.00
CA PRO A 120 8.90 5.18 15.86
C PRO A 120 10.41 5.11 16.05
N ASP A 121 10.83 4.62 17.23
CA ASP A 121 12.24 4.37 17.52
C ASP A 121 12.64 3.02 16.90
N VAL A 122 13.22 3.05 15.71
CA VAL A 122 13.68 1.89 14.96
C VAL A 122 15.10 2.12 14.43
N ALA A 123 15.85 1.05 14.24
CA ALA A 123 17.18 1.11 13.66
C ALA A 123 17.15 1.65 12.22
N PRO A 124 18.20 2.34 11.78
CA PRO A 124 18.29 2.82 10.41
C PRO A 124 18.33 1.65 9.40
N PRO A 125 17.97 1.89 8.12
CA PRO A 125 17.81 0.80 7.15
C PRO A 125 19.08 -0.03 6.94
N GLY A 126 20.28 0.58 7.09
CA GLY A 126 21.56 -0.12 6.97
C GLY A 126 21.79 -1.21 8.04
N GLU A 127 21.15 -1.10 9.19
CA GLU A 127 21.28 -2.03 10.32
C GLU A 127 20.13 -3.06 10.38
N CYS A 128 19.09 -2.88 9.57
CA CYS A 128 17.94 -3.78 9.53
C CYS A 128 18.17 -4.95 8.57
N PRO A 129 17.75 -6.18 8.93
CA PRO A 129 17.88 -7.33 8.05
C PRO A 129 16.99 -7.19 6.81
N PRO A 130 17.42 -7.68 5.64
CA PRO A 130 16.61 -7.70 4.45
C PRO A 130 15.38 -8.61 4.65
N ARG A 131 14.23 -8.21 4.13
CA ARG A 131 13.05 -9.06 4.09
C ARG A 131 13.22 -10.12 3.01
N PRO A 132 13.16 -11.43 3.36
CA PRO A 132 13.24 -12.47 2.36
C PRO A 132 12.13 -12.36 1.31
N LEU A 133 12.50 -12.49 0.04
CA LEU A 133 11.54 -12.52 -1.07
C LEU A 133 11.06 -13.94 -1.30
N ALA A 134 9.76 -14.18 -1.13
CA ALA A 134 9.20 -15.49 -1.42
C ALA A 134 9.21 -15.78 -2.93
N PRO A 135 9.41 -17.05 -3.37
CA PRO A 135 9.57 -17.40 -4.79
C PRO A 135 8.41 -16.91 -5.70
N HIS A 136 7.17 -16.90 -5.19
CA HIS A 136 6.00 -16.43 -5.94
C HIS A 136 6.00 -14.90 -6.17
N MET A 137 6.87 -14.16 -5.50
CA MET A 137 7.01 -12.72 -5.66
C MET A 137 8.05 -12.32 -6.72
N THR A 138 8.80 -13.29 -7.28
CA THR A 138 9.78 -13.03 -8.34
C THR A 138 9.10 -12.42 -9.58
N GLY A 139 9.65 -11.33 -10.11
CA GLY A 139 9.13 -10.55 -11.25
C GLY A 139 7.91 -9.67 -10.92
N THR A 140 7.48 -9.61 -9.65
CA THR A 140 6.36 -8.78 -9.21
C THR A 140 6.82 -7.43 -8.67
N ILE A 141 5.87 -6.57 -8.24
CA ILE A 141 6.18 -5.29 -7.58
C ILE A 141 7.05 -5.48 -6.33
N GLY A 142 6.88 -6.61 -5.62
CA GLY A 142 7.67 -6.90 -4.42
C GLY A 142 9.16 -7.12 -4.68
N GLU A 143 9.56 -7.57 -5.88
CA GLU A 143 10.97 -7.68 -6.26
C GLU A 143 11.58 -6.33 -6.64
N ARG A 144 10.75 -5.38 -7.09
CA ARG A 144 11.21 -4.02 -7.43
C ARG A 144 11.47 -3.14 -6.22
N LEU A 145 11.03 -3.56 -5.04
CA LEU A 145 11.14 -2.79 -3.80
C LEU A 145 12.14 -3.49 -2.87
N GLU A 146 13.28 -2.87 -2.59
CA GLU A 146 14.13 -3.37 -1.52
C GLU A 146 13.44 -3.13 -0.18
N THR A 147 13.23 -4.19 0.59
CA THR A 147 12.51 -4.10 1.87
C THR A 147 13.37 -4.65 2.99
N ARG A 148 13.40 -3.96 4.14
CA ARG A 148 14.11 -4.39 5.36
C ARG A 148 13.18 -4.38 6.56
N LEU A 149 13.39 -5.33 7.46
CA LEU A 149 12.57 -5.53 8.66
C LEU A 149 13.09 -4.58 9.76
N ALA A 150 12.39 -3.46 9.99
CA ALA A 150 12.77 -2.48 11.01
C ALA A 150 12.21 -2.87 12.39
N ASP A 151 10.91 -3.19 12.45
CA ASP A 151 10.24 -3.75 13.61
C ASP A 151 9.21 -4.76 13.10
N ALA A 152 9.70 -5.92 12.66
CA ALA A 152 8.87 -6.97 12.07
C ALA A 152 9.61 -8.31 12.07
N ARG A 153 8.85 -9.39 12.12
CA ARG A 153 9.34 -10.76 11.97
C ARG A 153 9.39 -11.15 10.49
N ALA A 154 10.35 -11.99 10.13
CA ALA A 154 10.31 -12.65 8.84
C ALA A 154 9.07 -13.56 8.74
N PHE A 155 8.63 -13.84 7.53
CA PHE A 155 7.39 -14.60 7.32
C PHE A 155 7.51 -16.06 7.83
N GLU A 156 8.72 -16.57 7.82
CA GLU A 156 9.07 -17.90 8.34
C GLU A 156 9.05 -17.96 9.87
N ASP A 157 9.25 -16.83 10.54
CA ASP A 157 9.34 -16.70 12.00
C ASP A 157 7.99 -16.41 12.68
N LEU A 158 6.91 -16.38 11.89
CA LEU A 158 5.55 -16.25 12.43
C LEU A 158 5.13 -17.60 13.02
N ASP A 159 5.11 -17.67 14.36
CA ASP A 159 4.97 -18.88 15.18
C ASP A 159 3.59 -19.05 15.84
N GLY A 160 2.63 -18.20 15.48
CA GLY A 160 1.29 -18.16 16.05
C GLY A 160 1.17 -17.29 17.31
N VAL A 161 2.27 -16.69 17.76
CA VAL A 161 2.24 -15.74 18.89
C VAL A 161 1.83 -14.36 18.37
N GLU A 162 0.74 -13.84 18.94
CA GLU A 162 0.22 -12.52 18.59
C GLU A 162 1.23 -11.41 18.95
N GLY A 163 1.33 -10.40 18.09
CA GLY A 163 2.08 -9.18 18.32
C GLY A 163 1.23 -8.10 18.99
N ASP A 164 1.82 -6.95 19.22
CA ASP A 164 1.14 -5.78 19.80
C ASP A 164 0.37 -4.92 18.76
N GLY A 165 0.27 -5.39 17.54
CA GLY A 165 -0.37 -4.67 16.43
C GLY A 165 0.55 -3.67 15.72
N ARG A 166 1.81 -3.52 16.15
CA ARG A 166 2.80 -2.65 15.49
C ARG A 166 3.72 -3.45 14.61
N SER A 167 4.13 -2.86 13.53
CA SER A 167 5.22 -3.37 12.69
C SER A 167 5.77 -2.25 11.82
N ALA A 168 7.05 -2.34 11.46
CA ALA A 168 7.69 -1.35 10.62
C ALA A 168 8.61 -2.00 9.58
N LEU A 169 8.57 -1.44 8.37
CA LEU A 169 9.40 -1.84 7.24
C LEU A 169 10.09 -0.61 6.65
N TRP A 170 11.40 -0.69 6.46
CA TRP A 170 12.08 0.20 5.54
C TRP A 170 11.88 -0.31 4.12
N VAL A 171 11.46 0.58 3.23
CA VAL A 171 11.28 0.28 1.81
C VAL A 171 12.04 1.30 0.98
N ARG A 172 12.93 0.83 0.13
CA ARG A 172 13.61 1.66 -0.86
C ARG A 172 12.85 1.59 -2.18
N LEU A 173 12.49 2.76 -2.69
CA LEU A 173 11.94 2.87 -4.02
C LEU A 173 13.01 2.51 -5.07
N PRO A 174 12.61 1.94 -6.21
CA PRO A 174 13.57 1.71 -7.29
C PRO A 174 14.14 3.05 -7.78
N PRO A 175 15.42 3.08 -8.21
CA PRO A 175 16.12 4.32 -8.57
C PRO A 175 15.43 5.15 -9.66
N GLU A 176 14.57 4.52 -10.44
CA GLU A 176 13.78 5.16 -11.48
C GLU A 176 12.50 5.83 -10.99
N LEU A 177 12.14 5.74 -9.69
CA LEU A 177 10.89 6.26 -9.15
C LEU A 177 11.14 7.19 -7.97
N ASP A 178 10.89 8.48 -8.17
CA ASP A 178 10.95 9.47 -7.11
C ASP A 178 9.83 9.27 -6.07
N ALA A 179 10.04 9.77 -4.83
CA ALA A 179 9.07 9.72 -3.74
C ALA A 179 7.90 10.69 -3.96
N THR A 180 7.12 10.47 -5.02
CA THR A 180 5.89 11.21 -5.36
C THR A 180 4.66 10.65 -4.64
N ALA A 181 3.53 11.32 -4.68
CA ALA A 181 2.28 10.80 -4.14
C ALA A 181 1.89 9.45 -4.79
N ALA A 182 2.10 9.33 -6.09
CA ALA A 182 1.89 8.09 -6.83
C ALA A 182 2.79 6.94 -6.34
N ALA A 183 4.07 7.21 -6.07
CA ALA A 183 5.00 6.23 -5.53
C ALA A 183 4.65 5.83 -4.08
N LEU A 184 4.32 6.81 -3.23
CA LEU A 184 3.95 6.58 -1.83
C LEU A 184 2.66 5.76 -1.69
N ALA A 185 1.77 5.77 -2.70
CA ALA A 185 0.58 4.91 -2.73
C ALA A 185 0.92 3.41 -2.73
N ILE A 186 2.05 3.01 -3.35
CA ILE A 186 2.55 1.64 -3.30
C ILE A 186 2.90 1.28 -1.84
N LEU A 187 3.59 2.18 -1.16
CA LEU A 187 4.08 1.97 0.20
C LEU A 187 2.96 2.09 1.26
N GLY A 188 1.94 2.88 0.98
CA GLY A 188 0.74 2.99 1.80
C GLY A 188 -0.14 1.73 1.84
N TYR A 189 0.20 0.69 1.05
CA TYR A 189 -0.58 -0.54 0.91
C TYR A 189 -0.05 -1.72 1.76
N TYR A 190 0.66 -1.45 2.85
CA TYR A 190 1.30 -2.48 3.66
C TYR A 190 0.54 -2.93 4.92
N VAL A 191 -0.68 -2.42 5.16
CA VAL A 191 -1.52 -2.90 6.29
C VAL A 191 -1.75 -4.41 6.25
N PRO A 192 -1.97 -5.09 5.08
CA PRO A 192 -2.07 -6.55 5.02
C PRO A 192 -0.85 -7.29 5.58
N PHE A 193 0.36 -6.74 5.41
CA PHE A 193 1.56 -7.28 6.04
C PHE A 193 1.47 -7.17 7.56
N GLY A 194 1.09 -6.00 8.08
CA GLY A 194 0.94 -5.75 9.52
C GLY A 194 -0.09 -6.68 10.17
N ILE A 195 -1.18 -7.03 9.48
CA ILE A 195 -2.17 -7.98 9.99
C ILE A 195 -1.54 -9.35 10.28
N GLY A 196 -0.69 -9.85 9.37
CA GLY A 196 0.05 -11.09 9.60
C GLY A 196 0.98 -11.00 10.81
N GLN A 197 1.67 -9.85 10.97
CA GLN A 197 2.54 -9.60 12.13
C GLN A 197 1.75 -9.56 13.44
N ALA A 198 0.61 -8.87 13.47
CA ALA A 198 -0.25 -8.75 14.64
C ALA A 198 -0.83 -10.12 15.08
N LEU A 199 -1.27 -10.91 14.11
CA LEU A 199 -1.81 -12.25 14.39
C LEU A 199 -0.73 -13.33 14.62
N GLY A 200 0.55 -13.02 14.34
CA GLY A 200 1.64 -13.98 14.36
C GLY A 200 1.48 -15.12 13.35
N ARG A 201 0.70 -14.92 12.29
CA ARG A 201 0.28 -15.98 11.36
C ARG A 201 0.40 -15.56 9.91
N ARG A 202 0.53 -16.56 9.05
CA ARG A 202 0.46 -16.38 7.60
C ARG A 202 -1.00 -16.26 7.18
N VAL A 203 -1.42 -15.05 6.86
CA VAL A 203 -2.78 -14.76 6.40
C VAL A 203 -2.80 -14.32 4.95
N ALA A 204 -3.88 -14.61 4.25
CA ALA A 204 -4.18 -14.03 2.95
C ALA A 204 -5.16 -12.87 3.17
N SER A 205 -4.82 -11.69 2.68
CA SER A 205 -5.65 -10.50 2.84
C SER A 205 -5.97 -9.89 1.47
N ASN A 206 -7.25 -9.65 1.23
CA ASN A 206 -7.73 -8.91 0.07
C ASN A 206 -8.22 -7.55 0.55
N SER A 207 -7.66 -6.48 0.01
CA SER A 207 -8.04 -5.13 0.41
C SER A 207 -9.40 -4.75 -0.13
N LEU A 208 -10.20 -4.13 0.72
CA LEU A 208 -11.48 -3.52 0.37
C LEU A 208 -11.29 -2.06 -0.05
N ASP A 209 -10.42 -1.35 0.66
CA ASP A 209 -10.06 0.03 0.40
C ASP A 209 -8.57 0.28 0.64
N ASN A 210 -8.08 1.41 0.21
CA ASN A 210 -6.83 2.01 0.64
C ASN A 210 -6.92 3.53 0.52
N THR A 211 -6.60 4.22 1.58
CA THR A 211 -6.57 5.69 1.61
C THR A 211 -5.15 6.18 1.85
N LEU A 212 -4.74 7.19 1.06
CA LEU A 212 -3.49 7.93 1.24
C LEU A 212 -3.80 9.41 1.46
N ARG A 213 -3.18 10.03 2.47
CA ARG A 213 -3.23 11.46 2.75
C ARG A 213 -1.82 12.01 2.71
N MET A 214 -1.57 12.94 1.79
CA MET A 214 -0.26 13.57 1.63
C MET A 214 -0.04 14.62 2.70
N VAL A 215 1.13 14.58 3.32
CA VAL A 215 1.63 15.64 4.19
C VAL A 215 2.60 16.52 3.41
N ARG A 216 3.61 15.90 2.79
CA ARG A 216 4.58 16.60 1.93
C ARG A 216 5.29 15.64 0.98
N ILE A 217 5.82 16.20 -0.10
CA ILE A 217 6.83 15.54 -0.93
C ILE A 217 8.19 15.98 -0.41
N HIS A 218 9.04 15.01 -0.09
CA HIS A 218 10.40 15.23 0.38
C HIS A 218 11.33 14.19 -0.23
N PRO A 219 12.47 14.59 -0.81
CA PRO A 219 13.44 13.64 -1.34
C PRO A 219 13.95 12.70 -0.23
N THR A 220 13.87 11.42 -0.47
CA THR A 220 14.35 10.39 0.46
C THR A 220 14.70 9.14 -0.32
N GLU A 221 15.72 8.41 0.09
CA GLU A 221 16.09 7.13 -0.50
C GLU A 221 15.27 5.98 0.11
N TRP A 222 15.04 6.04 1.41
CA TRP A 222 14.28 5.05 2.14
C TRP A 222 13.02 5.66 2.73
N VAL A 223 11.95 4.89 2.70
CA VAL A 223 10.69 5.25 3.37
C VAL A 223 10.37 4.20 4.41
N LEU A 224 10.17 4.63 5.65
CA LEU A 224 9.67 3.77 6.71
C LEU A 224 8.15 3.70 6.63
N ALA A 225 7.63 2.50 6.44
CA ALA A 225 6.21 2.20 6.61
C ALA A 225 5.98 1.76 8.07
N ASP A 226 5.54 2.68 8.94
CA ASP A 226 5.10 2.42 10.33
C ASP A 226 3.64 2.01 10.31
N ILE A 227 3.37 0.74 10.56
CA ILE A 227 2.06 0.11 10.43
C ILE A 227 1.48 -0.16 11.81
N ARG A 228 0.20 0.17 11.99
CA ARG A 228 -0.55 -0.10 13.22
C ARG A 228 -1.86 -0.77 12.89
N VAL A 229 -1.95 -2.06 13.17
CA VAL A 229 -3.20 -2.82 13.10
C VAL A 229 -4.05 -2.45 14.30
N GLN A 230 -5.28 -2.08 14.05
CA GLN A 230 -6.20 -1.63 15.08
C GLN A 230 -7.13 -2.74 15.55
N ALA A 231 -7.55 -3.60 14.61
CA ALA A 231 -8.41 -4.73 14.92
C ALA A 231 -8.41 -5.75 13.78
N VAL A 232 -8.66 -7.00 14.14
CA VAL A 232 -9.11 -8.06 13.23
C VAL A 232 -10.31 -8.72 13.90
N ALA A 233 -11.48 -8.60 13.28
CA ALA A 233 -12.74 -9.16 13.79
C ALA A 233 -13.63 -9.58 12.63
N ASP A 234 -14.38 -10.65 12.80
CA ASP A 234 -15.34 -11.18 11.82
C ASP A 234 -14.74 -11.40 10.41
N GLY A 235 -13.44 -11.71 10.34
CA GLY A 235 -12.71 -11.89 9.08
C GLY A 235 -12.28 -10.59 8.39
N PHE A 236 -12.42 -9.44 9.05
CA PHE A 236 -11.97 -8.15 8.55
C PHE A 236 -10.81 -7.61 9.39
N GLY A 237 -9.80 -7.07 8.73
CA GLY A 237 -8.66 -6.41 9.37
C GLY A 237 -8.61 -4.95 9.02
N HIS A 238 -8.27 -4.10 10.00
CA HIS A 238 -8.18 -2.65 9.85
C HIS A 238 -6.87 -2.13 10.42
N GLY A 239 -6.24 -1.21 9.69
CA GLY A 239 -5.01 -0.60 10.14
C GLY A 239 -4.73 0.75 9.51
N VAL A 240 -3.73 1.40 10.06
CA VAL A 240 -3.18 2.67 9.56
C VAL A 240 -1.70 2.50 9.27
N VAL A 241 -1.16 3.34 8.41
CA VAL A 241 0.26 3.42 8.11
C VAL A 241 0.70 4.87 8.08
N HIS A 242 1.86 5.15 8.69
CA HIS A 242 2.57 6.40 8.53
C HIS A 242 3.79 6.14 7.65
N LEU A 243 4.02 7.00 6.67
CA LEU A 243 5.17 6.93 5.78
C LEU A 243 6.14 8.05 6.13
N TRP A 244 7.35 7.67 6.54
CA TRP A 244 8.39 8.57 6.99
C TRP A 244 9.59 8.51 6.05
N GLY A 245 10.22 9.63 5.77
CA GLY A 245 11.54 9.65 5.16
C GLY A 245 12.63 9.13 6.11
N ASP A 246 13.80 8.88 5.59
CA ASP A 246 14.97 8.42 6.36
C ASP A 246 15.52 9.48 7.33
N ASP A 247 15.10 10.73 7.20
CA ASP A 247 15.34 11.84 8.13
C ASP A 247 14.21 12.06 9.14
N ALA A 248 13.29 11.10 9.30
CA ALA A 248 12.11 11.17 10.14
C ALA A 248 11.07 12.23 9.72
N THR A 249 11.11 12.72 8.47
CA THR A 249 10.08 13.59 7.92
C THR A 249 8.80 12.79 7.60
N LEU A 250 7.64 13.21 8.13
CA LEU A 250 6.36 12.59 7.76
C LEU A 250 5.97 12.97 6.33
N LEU A 251 5.85 11.97 5.45
CA LEU A 251 5.52 12.13 4.04
C LEU A 251 4.02 12.00 3.79
N ALA A 252 3.42 10.96 4.36
CA ALA A 252 2.00 10.65 4.19
C ALA A 252 1.48 9.80 5.33
N THR A 253 0.14 9.75 5.45
CA THR A 253 -0.57 8.79 6.30
C THR A 253 -1.57 8.00 5.46
N GLY A 254 -1.82 6.76 5.83
CA GLY A 254 -2.78 5.92 5.13
C GLY A 254 -3.63 5.09 6.08
N SER A 255 -4.71 4.52 5.54
CA SER A 255 -5.55 3.56 6.24
C SER A 255 -6.10 2.53 5.26
N GLN A 256 -6.33 1.32 5.72
CA GLN A 256 -6.75 0.21 4.86
C GLN A 256 -7.61 -0.78 5.64
N SER A 257 -8.65 -1.29 4.97
CA SER A 257 -9.47 -2.39 5.43
C SER A 257 -9.31 -3.59 4.51
N THR A 258 -9.32 -4.80 5.07
CA THR A 258 -9.11 -6.03 4.32
C THR A 258 -10.10 -7.11 4.72
N VAL A 259 -10.43 -8.00 3.79
CA VAL A 259 -10.94 -9.33 4.11
C VAL A 259 -9.72 -10.21 4.41
N THR A 260 -9.65 -10.75 5.61
CA THR A 260 -8.53 -11.59 6.07
C THR A 260 -8.98 -13.05 6.13
N LYS A 261 -8.19 -13.94 5.58
CA LYS A 261 -8.47 -15.39 5.49
C LYS A 261 -7.24 -16.16 5.95
N GLU A 262 -7.44 -17.36 6.44
CA GLU A 262 -6.35 -18.31 6.67
C GLU A 262 -5.58 -18.54 5.36
N SER A 263 -4.25 -18.54 5.45
CA SER A 263 -3.43 -18.92 4.32
C SER A 263 -3.46 -20.44 4.16
N ARG A 264 -3.68 -20.94 2.94
CA ARG A 264 -3.59 -22.38 2.67
C ARG A 264 -2.22 -23.00 2.97
N ASN A 265 -1.20 -22.16 3.13
CA ASN A 265 0.17 -22.54 3.45
C ASN A 265 0.55 -22.19 4.89
N ASP A 266 -0.42 -21.90 5.76
CA ASP A 266 -0.16 -21.73 7.18
C ASP A 266 -0.02 -23.13 7.81
N PRO A 267 1.15 -23.48 8.41
CA PRO A 267 1.32 -24.77 9.09
C PRO A 267 0.43 -24.93 10.33
N GLY A 268 -0.34 -23.90 10.71
CA GLY A 268 -1.14 -23.86 11.93
C GLY A 268 -0.27 -23.80 13.19
N PRO A 269 -0.85 -23.59 14.37
CA PRO A 269 -0.14 -23.78 15.62
C PRO A 269 0.27 -25.26 15.71
N GLY A 270 1.57 -25.51 15.91
CA GLY A 270 2.07 -26.86 16.18
C GLY A 270 1.25 -27.51 17.31
N PRO A 271 1.18 -28.84 17.40
CA PRO A 271 0.37 -29.52 18.41
C PRO A 271 0.77 -29.01 19.79
N THR A 272 -0.14 -28.28 20.43
CA THR A 272 0.00 -27.90 21.80
C THR A 272 0.09 -29.22 22.58
N SER A 273 1.22 -29.51 23.22
CA SER A 273 1.37 -30.60 24.13
C SER A 273 0.38 -30.32 25.27
N ILE A 274 -0.81 -30.89 25.17
CA ILE A 274 -1.71 -31.01 26.30
C ILE A 274 -1.01 -31.97 27.23
N SER A 275 -0.31 -31.42 28.22
CA SER A 275 0.11 -32.23 29.37
C SER A 275 -1.17 -32.80 29.97
N ALA A 276 -1.31 -34.12 29.86
CA ALA A 276 -2.30 -34.86 30.62
C ALA A 276 -2.03 -34.56 32.10
N GLN A 277 -2.80 -33.65 32.69
CA GLN A 277 -2.95 -33.54 34.11
C GLN A 277 -4.06 -34.47 34.51
N ASP A 278 -3.65 -35.42 35.31
CA ASP A 278 -4.40 -36.44 36.04
C ASP A 278 -5.79 -35.94 36.47
N ASP A 279 -6.80 -36.69 36.08
CA ASP A 279 -8.11 -36.75 36.74
C ASP A 279 -8.00 -37.61 37.99
N PRO A 280 -8.15 -37.07 39.20
CA PRO A 280 -8.40 -37.87 40.36
C PRO A 280 -9.89 -37.88 40.71
N ARG A 281 -10.58 -38.94 40.25
CA ARG A 281 -11.86 -39.48 40.76
C ARG A 281 -13.15 -38.74 40.42
#